data_5a575226a1537ad9068615a1bdd8690e
#
_entry.id   5a575226a1537ad9068615a1bdd8690e
#
_cell.length_a   1.000
_cell.length_b   1.000
_cell.length_c   1.000
_cell.angle_alpha   90.00
_cell.angle_beta   90.00
_cell.angle_gamma   90.00
#
_symmetry.space_group_name_H-M   'P 1'
#
loop_
_entity.id
_entity.type
_entity.pdbx_description
1 polymer ?
#
loop_
_entity_poly.entity_id
_entity_poly.type
_entity_poly.pdbx_seq_one_letter_code
_entity_poly.pdbx_strand_id
1 'polypeptide(L)'
;MLTRLRKARCVTLVDSAGEPLRLALRGHPDFVAPNVHEAEDLVGHEFHDGQDVIDALEIICEMGAQSAIITKSDGCFARIKHGRHHRVYQATIPLFETIVSSVGSGDSFLAGFVASHFEKRNVGECLRRGLACGAANTQRFGAGVFDPAEAERLYETTAVIEVNAAVKD
;
A
#
# COMPACT_ATOMS: atom_id res chain seq x y z
N MET A 1 -4.55 3.10 21.42
CA MET A 1 -5.63 2.54 20.59
C MET A 1 -5.19 1.24 19.92
N LEU A 2 -4.15 1.19 19.11
CA LEU A 2 -3.67 -0.02 18.41
C LEU A 2 -3.44 -1.24 19.31
N THR A 3 -2.82 -1.05 20.47
CA THR A 3 -2.60 -2.13 21.44
C THR A 3 -3.91 -2.80 21.90
N ARG A 4 -5.01 -2.05 22.01
CA ARG A 4 -6.34 -2.60 22.36
C ARG A 4 -6.94 -3.39 21.21
N LEU A 5 -6.83 -2.88 19.97
CA LEU A 5 -7.31 -3.56 18.75
C LEU A 5 -6.59 -4.88 18.55
N ARG A 6 -5.28 -4.88 18.76
CA ARG A 6 -4.47 -6.10 18.68
C ARG A 6 -4.84 -7.16 19.70
N LYS A 7 -5.16 -6.75 20.95
CA LYS A 7 -5.70 -7.66 21.98
C LYS A 7 -7.06 -8.24 21.57
N ALA A 8 -7.86 -7.49 20.84
CA ALA A 8 -9.15 -7.92 20.28
C ALA A 8 -8.98 -8.75 18.98
N ARG A 9 -7.74 -9.06 18.55
CA ARG A 9 -7.42 -9.76 17.28
C ARG A 9 -7.98 -9.06 16.02
N CYS A 10 -8.15 -7.75 16.08
CA CYS A 10 -8.50 -6.96 14.90
C CYS A 10 -7.26 -6.77 14.02
N VAL A 11 -7.41 -6.92 12.73
CA VAL A 11 -6.41 -6.49 11.75
C VAL A 11 -6.42 -4.97 11.72
N THR A 12 -5.23 -4.38 11.79
CA THR A 12 -5.05 -2.93 11.83
C THR A 12 -4.31 -2.45 10.58
N LEU A 13 -4.91 -1.48 9.89
CA LEU A 13 -4.28 -0.76 8.81
C LEU A 13 -4.24 0.72 9.17
N VAL A 14 -3.08 1.36 9.03
CA VAL A 14 -2.88 2.77 9.33
C VAL A 14 -2.51 3.50 8.04
N ASP A 15 -3.30 4.50 7.73
CA ASP A 15 -3.03 5.53 6.73
C ASP A 15 -2.89 6.87 7.46
N SER A 16 -1.71 7.42 7.44
CA SER A 16 -1.37 8.68 8.09
C SER A 16 0.03 9.13 7.68
N ALA A 17 0.37 10.38 7.92
CA ALA A 17 1.65 10.98 7.58
C ALA A 17 2.35 11.58 8.81
N GLY A 18 3.64 11.83 8.69
CA GLY A 18 4.45 12.56 9.67
C GLY A 18 4.45 11.95 11.07
N GLU A 19 4.36 12.78 12.11
CA GLU A 19 4.44 12.32 13.50
C GLU A 19 3.31 11.35 13.91
N PRO A 20 2.05 11.52 13.48
CA PRO A 20 1.01 10.51 13.72
C PRO A 20 1.36 9.11 13.21
N LEU A 21 1.98 8.99 12.03
CA LEU A 21 2.43 7.70 11.49
C LEU A 21 3.58 7.13 12.34
N ARG A 22 4.58 7.96 12.71
CA ARG A 22 5.69 7.55 13.60
C ARG A 22 5.18 7.01 14.95
N LEU A 23 4.18 7.65 15.52
CA LEU A 23 3.55 7.20 16.77
C LEU A 23 2.74 5.90 16.57
N ALA A 24 2.06 5.75 15.45
CA ALA A 24 1.31 4.54 15.14
C ALA A 24 2.23 3.32 14.98
N LEU A 25 3.40 3.46 14.38
CA LEU A 25 4.40 2.39 14.21
C LEU A 25 4.81 1.77 15.56
N ARG A 26 4.91 2.57 16.62
CA ARG A 26 5.17 2.06 17.99
C ARG A 26 4.08 1.10 18.50
N GLY A 27 2.90 1.14 17.91
CA GLY A 27 1.77 0.24 18.21
C GLY A 27 1.78 -1.06 17.41
N HIS A 28 2.77 -1.27 16.55
CA HIS A 28 2.96 -2.42 15.68
C HIS A 28 1.71 -2.75 14.85
N PRO A 29 1.26 -1.84 13.96
CA PRO A 29 0.12 -2.10 13.07
C PRO A 29 0.42 -3.28 12.13
N ASP A 30 -0.64 -3.98 11.70
CA ASP A 30 -0.50 -5.07 10.76
C ASP A 30 -0.10 -4.55 9.37
N PHE A 31 -0.66 -3.39 8.98
CA PHE A 31 -0.32 -2.72 7.71
C PHE A 31 -0.18 -1.22 7.91
N VAL A 32 0.75 -0.63 7.16
CA VAL A 32 0.83 0.82 6.90
C VAL A 32 0.92 1.04 5.40
N ALA A 33 0.36 2.14 4.91
CA ALA A 33 0.30 2.38 3.47
C ALA A 33 0.60 3.85 3.09
N PRO A 34 1.80 4.38 3.43
CA PRO A 34 2.20 5.71 3.00
C PRO A 34 2.34 5.78 1.47
N ASN A 35 2.13 6.97 0.89
CA ASN A 35 2.61 7.27 -0.45
C ASN A 35 4.13 7.53 -0.44
N VAL A 36 4.73 7.69 -1.64
CA VAL A 36 6.19 7.93 -1.78
C VAL A 36 6.66 9.09 -0.90
N HIS A 37 6.02 10.26 -0.97
CA HIS A 37 6.45 11.45 -0.22
C HIS A 37 6.35 11.24 1.30
N GLU A 38 5.29 10.61 1.76
CA GLU A 38 5.11 10.29 3.19
C GLU A 38 6.14 9.27 3.67
N ALA A 39 6.50 8.31 2.80
CA ALA A 39 7.54 7.33 3.10
C ALA A 39 8.94 7.99 3.14
N GLU A 40 9.27 8.87 2.18
CA GLU A 40 10.50 9.66 2.17
C GLU A 40 10.65 10.50 3.44
N ASP A 41 9.59 11.22 3.83
CA ASP A 41 9.54 11.96 5.09
C ASP A 41 9.74 11.07 6.32
N LEU A 42 9.20 9.86 6.27
CA LEU A 42 9.27 8.91 7.37
C LEU A 42 10.68 8.36 7.55
N VAL A 43 11.36 7.98 6.46
CA VAL A 43 12.70 7.38 6.48
C VAL A 43 13.82 8.43 6.42
N GLY A 44 13.51 9.67 5.98
CA GLY A 44 14.42 10.81 6.00
C GLY A 44 15.33 10.96 4.78
N HIS A 45 15.00 10.34 3.65
CA HIS A 45 15.70 10.51 2.37
C HIS A 45 14.75 10.31 1.18
N GLU A 46 15.09 10.92 0.04
CA GLU A 46 14.37 10.79 -1.24
C GLU A 46 14.65 9.44 -1.91
N PHE A 47 13.70 8.96 -2.71
CA PHE A 47 13.83 7.71 -3.48
C PHE A 47 14.16 8.04 -4.93
N HIS A 48 15.24 7.44 -5.45
CA HIS A 48 15.69 7.64 -6.83
C HIS A 48 15.32 6.46 -7.74
N ASP A 49 15.18 5.27 -7.16
CA ASP A 49 14.82 4.06 -7.91
C ASP A 49 13.95 3.08 -7.08
N GLY A 50 13.65 1.92 -7.66
CA GLY A 50 12.85 0.91 -7.00
C GLY A 50 13.55 0.23 -5.82
N GLN A 51 14.90 0.24 -5.79
CA GLN A 51 15.65 -0.34 -4.68
C GLN A 51 15.54 0.52 -3.43
N ASP A 52 15.58 1.86 -3.57
CA ASP A 52 15.36 2.78 -2.45
C ASP A 52 14.00 2.56 -1.81
N VAL A 53 12.95 2.31 -2.63
CA VAL A 53 11.61 2.01 -2.13
C VAL A 53 11.58 0.68 -1.37
N ILE A 54 12.29 -0.35 -1.86
CA ILE A 54 12.37 -1.65 -1.20
C ILE A 54 13.11 -1.53 0.14
N ASP A 55 14.21 -0.78 0.19
CA ASP A 55 14.99 -0.52 1.40
C ASP A 55 14.13 0.27 2.41
N ALA A 56 13.37 1.26 1.96
CA ALA A 56 12.44 2.02 2.80
C ALA A 56 11.34 1.14 3.41
N LEU A 57 10.79 0.18 2.66
CA LEU A 57 9.84 -0.80 3.19
C LEU A 57 10.43 -1.63 4.33
N GLU A 58 11.72 -1.98 4.26
CA GLU A 58 12.43 -2.69 5.32
C GLU A 58 12.53 -1.81 6.56
N ILE A 59 13.02 -0.57 6.42
CA ILE A 59 13.12 0.42 7.49
C ILE A 59 11.77 0.64 8.18
N ILE A 60 10.68 0.80 7.41
CA ILE A 60 9.33 0.99 7.95
C ILE A 60 8.88 -0.24 8.77
N CYS A 61 9.21 -1.45 8.31
CA CYS A 61 8.92 -2.67 9.07
C CYS A 61 9.76 -2.74 10.36
N GLU A 62 11.03 -2.34 10.32
CA GLU A 62 11.90 -2.25 11.51
C GLU A 62 11.40 -1.19 12.52
N MET A 63 10.81 -0.10 12.05
CA MET A 63 10.16 0.90 12.89
C MET A 63 8.89 0.38 13.59
N GLY A 64 8.37 -0.79 13.18
CA GLY A 64 7.31 -1.48 13.91
C GLY A 64 6.14 -2.01 13.08
N ALA A 65 5.98 -1.65 11.82
CA ALA A 65 4.92 -2.21 10.97
C ALA A 65 5.14 -3.72 10.74
N GLN A 66 4.07 -4.52 10.76
CA GLN A 66 4.18 -5.93 10.38
C GLN A 66 4.31 -6.09 8.86
N SER A 67 3.64 -5.22 8.11
CA SER A 67 3.72 -5.13 6.65
C SER A 67 3.64 -3.65 6.24
N ALA A 68 4.31 -3.29 5.17
CA ALA A 68 4.29 -1.93 4.63
C ALA A 68 4.00 -1.94 3.13
N ILE A 69 3.24 -0.95 2.67
CA ILE A 69 2.92 -0.73 1.26
C ILE A 69 3.30 0.72 0.96
N ILE A 70 4.11 0.97 -0.06
CA ILE A 70 4.40 2.32 -0.54
C ILE A 70 3.71 2.49 -1.88
N THR A 71 2.71 3.40 -1.91
CA THR A 71 1.94 3.68 -3.12
C THR A 71 2.60 4.78 -3.95
N LYS A 72 2.52 4.64 -5.27
CA LYS A 72 3.03 5.58 -6.28
C LYS A 72 2.02 5.71 -7.42
N SER A 73 2.24 6.67 -8.32
CA SER A 73 1.30 6.98 -9.39
C SER A 73 1.04 5.82 -10.35
N ASP A 74 2.03 4.96 -10.58
CA ASP A 74 2.00 3.84 -11.52
C ASP A 74 1.91 2.46 -10.84
N GLY A 75 1.69 2.43 -9.52
CA GLY A 75 1.62 1.16 -8.80
C GLY A 75 1.93 1.24 -7.31
N CYS A 76 2.52 0.19 -6.78
CA CYS A 76 3.03 0.15 -5.41
C CYS A 76 4.14 -0.89 -5.24
N PHE A 77 4.93 -0.72 -4.20
CA PHE A 77 5.77 -1.77 -3.63
C PHE A 77 5.21 -2.16 -2.27
N ALA A 78 5.31 -3.44 -1.92
CA ALA A 78 4.79 -3.93 -0.66
C ALA A 78 5.73 -4.98 -0.05
N ARG A 79 6.06 -4.82 1.23
CA ARG A 79 6.75 -5.83 2.04
C ARG A 79 5.74 -6.44 2.99
N ILE A 80 5.37 -7.68 2.72
CA ILE A 80 4.27 -8.36 3.40
C ILE A 80 4.79 -9.49 4.26
N LYS A 81 4.32 -9.55 5.50
CA LYS A 81 4.67 -10.59 6.45
C LYS A 81 4.01 -11.93 6.10
N HIS A 82 4.81 -12.96 5.96
CA HIS A 82 4.42 -14.36 5.78
C HIS A 82 5.01 -15.22 6.90
N GLY A 83 4.26 -15.41 7.97
CA GLY A 83 4.75 -16.15 9.14
C GLY A 83 5.96 -15.45 9.78
N ARG A 84 7.15 -16.05 9.67
CA ARG A 84 8.42 -15.51 10.20
C ARG A 84 9.22 -14.71 9.17
N HIS A 85 8.83 -14.73 7.90
CA HIS A 85 9.53 -14.09 6.78
C HIS A 85 8.70 -12.96 6.21
N HIS A 86 9.33 -12.14 5.38
CA HIS A 86 8.66 -11.17 4.53
C HIS A 86 8.87 -11.54 3.07
N ARG A 87 7.89 -11.17 2.25
CA ARG A 87 8.00 -11.20 0.79
C ARG A 87 7.78 -9.80 0.27
N VAL A 88 8.52 -9.46 -0.78
CA VAL A 88 8.40 -8.16 -1.44
C VAL A 88 7.63 -8.34 -2.73
N TYR A 89 6.68 -7.45 -2.96
CA TYR A 89 5.85 -7.43 -4.17
C TYR A 89 6.00 -6.08 -4.84
N GLN A 90 6.00 -6.10 -6.16
CA GLN A 90 5.77 -4.92 -6.98
C GLN A 90 4.48 -5.12 -7.74
N ALA A 91 3.59 -4.15 -7.66
CA ALA A 91 2.37 -4.12 -8.43
C ALA A 91 2.36 -2.87 -9.32
N THR A 92 2.01 -3.04 -10.58
CA THR A 92 2.00 -1.96 -11.58
C THR A 92 0.65 -1.90 -12.26
N ILE A 93 0.21 -0.69 -12.58
CA ILE A 93 -1.04 -0.42 -13.28
C ILE A 93 -0.76 0.53 -14.45
N PRO A 94 -1.42 0.38 -15.61
CA PRO A 94 -1.29 1.33 -16.70
C PRO A 94 -1.66 2.74 -16.26
N LEU A 95 -0.81 3.72 -16.59
CA LEU A 95 -1.09 5.13 -16.33
C LEU A 95 -2.19 5.64 -17.29
N PHE A 96 -3.05 6.48 -16.77
CA PHE A 96 -3.97 7.25 -17.61
C PHE A 96 -3.26 8.46 -18.20
N GLU A 97 -3.60 8.81 -19.45
CA GLU A 97 -3.12 10.04 -20.09
C GLU A 97 -3.61 11.29 -19.36
N THR A 98 -4.79 11.22 -18.73
CA THR A 98 -5.39 12.33 -18.00
C THR A 98 -5.88 11.88 -16.65
N ILE A 99 -5.48 12.60 -15.60
CA ILE A 99 -5.98 12.46 -14.24
C ILE A 99 -6.95 13.61 -13.97
N VAL A 100 -8.18 13.29 -13.60
CA VAL A 100 -9.21 14.28 -13.26
C VAL A 100 -9.01 14.80 -11.84
N SER A 101 -8.76 13.90 -10.88
CA SER A 101 -8.48 14.22 -9.49
C SER A 101 -7.76 13.07 -8.79
N SER A 102 -6.72 13.38 -8.03
CA SER A 102 -6.04 12.40 -7.16
C SER A 102 -6.65 12.30 -5.76
N VAL A 103 -7.60 13.19 -5.43
CA VAL A 103 -8.23 13.21 -4.09
C VAL A 103 -9.01 11.93 -3.84
N GLY A 104 -8.68 11.23 -2.75
CA GLY A 104 -9.32 9.97 -2.35
C GLY A 104 -8.80 8.72 -3.07
N SER A 105 -7.76 8.83 -3.92
CA SER A 105 -7.18 7.65 -4.58
C SER A 105 -6.51 6.71 -3.58
N GLY A 106 -5.83 7.23 -2.55
CA GLY A 106 -5.27 6.46 -1.44
C GLY A 106 -6.36 5.75 -0.63
N ASP A 107 -7.43 6.47 -0.25
CA ASP A 107 -8.58 5.90 0.46
C ASP A 107 -9.23 4.78 -0.35
N SER A 108 -9.40 4.99 -1.67
CA SER A 108 -9.97 3.99 -2.58
C SER A 108 -9.07 2.77 -2.73
N PHE A 109 -7.74 2.98 -2.79
CA PHE A 109 -6.75 1.88 -2.75
C PHE A 109 -6.92 1.05 -1.49
N LEU A 110 -6.95 1.70 -0.33
CA LEU A 110 -7.07 1.02 0.96
C LEU A 110 -8.40 0.28 1.08
N ALA A 111 -9.50 0.88 0.63
CA ALA A 111 -10.81 0.24 0.64
C ALA A 111 -10.81 -1.05 -0.20
N GLY A 112 -10.26 -1.01 -1.41
CA GLY A 112 -10.13 -2.18 -2.29
C GLY A 112 -9.22 -3.26 -1.70
N PHE A 113 -8.07 -2.86 -1.13
CA PHE A 113 -7.14 -3.78 -0.47
C PHE A 113 -7.79 -4.47 0.73
N VAL A 114 -8.41 -3.71 1.63
CA VAL A 114 -9.03 -4.23 2.86
C VAL A 114 -10.23 -5.12 2.54
N ALA A 115 -11.07 -4.76 1.59
CA ALA A 115 -12.19 -5.58 1.16
C ALA A 115 -11.72 -6.96 0.68
N SER A 116 -10.72 -7.00 -0.22
CA SER A 116 -10.13 -8.26 -0.70
C SER A 116 -9.44 -9.06 0.40
N HIS A 117 -8.75 -8.37 1.33
CA HIS A 117 -8.13 -9.02 2.48
C HIS A 117 -9.18 -9.65 3.41
N PHE A 118 -10.31 -8.97 3.64
CA PHE A 118 -11.44 -9.49 4.42
C PHE A 118 -12.07 -10.72 3.75
N GLU A 119 -12.12 -10.74 2.42
CA GLU A 119 -12.54 -11.89 1.62
C GLU A 119 -11.51 -13.03 1.60
N LYS A 120 -10.39 -12.89 2.30
CA LYS A 120 -9.29 -13.86 2.37
C LYS A 120 -8.64 -14.16 1.01
N ARG A 121 -8.64 -13.18 0.13
CA ARG A 121 -7.89 -13.24 -1.12
C ARG A 121 -6.38 -13.25 -0.84
N ASN A 122 -5.60 -13.79 -1.77
CA ASN A 122 -4.15 -13.72 -1.65
C ASN A 122 -3.66 -12.25 -1.78
N VAL A 123 -2.45 -12.01 -1.31
CA VAL A 123 -1.88 -10.65 -1.24
C VAL A 123 -1.79 -9.98 -2.62
N GLY A 124 -1.46 -10.73 -3.65
CA GLY A 124 -1.42 -10.21 -5.02
C GLY A 124 -2.78 -9.72 -5.50
N GLU A 125 -3.86 -10.44 -5.19
CA GLU A 125 -5.23 -10.01 -5.49
C GLU A 125 -5.63 -8.77 -4.69
N CYS A 126 -5.20 -8.68 -3.41
CA CYS A 126 -5.45 -7.51 -2.58
C CYS A 126 -4.78 -6.25 -3.15
N LEU A 127 -3.49 -6.35 -3.54
CA LEU A 127 -2.73 -5.25 -4.15
C LEU A 127 -3.35 -4.84 -5.49
N ARG A 128 -3.72 -5.81 -6.32
CA ARG A 128 -4.37 -5.59 -7.61
C ARG A 128 -5.69 -4.85 -7.45
N ARG A 129 -6.56 -5.27 -6.52
CA ARG A 129 -7.84 -4.61 -6.24
C ARG A 129 -7.65 -3.20 -5.68
N GLY A 130 -6.71 -3.03 -4.77
CA GLY A 130 -6.36 -1.71 -4.24
C GLY A 130 -5.97 -0.74 -5.34
N LEU A 131 -5.00 -1.12 -6.20
CA LEU A 131 -4.55 -0.28 -7.31
C LEU A 131 -5.68 0.03 -8.28
N ALA A 132 -6.49 -0.96 -8.65
CA ALA A 132 -7.62 -0.77 -9.55
C ALA A 132 -8.64 0.25 -9.01
N CYS A 133 -9.00 0.17 -7.73
CA CYS A 133 -9.90 1.12 -7.09
C CYS A 133 -9.29 2.52 -7.00
N GLY A 134 -8.02 2.62 -6.57
CA GLY A 134 -7.29 3.90 -6.48
C GLY A 134 -7.19 4.59 -7.83
N ALA A 135 -6.82 3.86 -8.87
CA ALA A 135 -6.69 4.38 -10.23
C ALA A 135 -8.05 4.77 -10.82
N ALA A 136 -9.10 3.95 -10.64
CA ALA A 136 -10.44 4.28 -11.11
C ALA A 136 -10.98 5.58 -10.46
N ASN A 137 -10.64 5.83 -9.18
CA ASN A 137 -11.00 7.08 -8.50
C ASN A 137 -10.37 8.31 -9.17
N THR A 138 -9.17 8.19 -9.74
CA THR A 138 -8.51 9.35 -10.39
C THR A 138 -9.24 9.85 -11.65
N GLN A 139 -10.16 9.08 -12.20
CA GLN A 139 -10.90 9.39 -13.42
C GLN A 139 -12.18 10.22 -13.17
N ARG A 140 -12.49 10.53 -11.90
CA ARG A 140 -13.69 11.29 -11.52
C ARG A 140 -13.39 12.30 -10.42
N PHE A 141 -14.22 13.33 -10.32
CA PHE A 141 -14.21 14.24 -9.18
C PHE A 141 -14.86 13.59 -7.97
N GLY A 142 -14.23 13.75 -6.81
CA GLY A 142 -14.73 13.29 -5.52
C GLY A 142 -13.96 12.08 -4.99
N ALA A 143 -13.75 12.07 -3.66
CA ALA A 143 -13.11 10.96 -2.97
C ALA A 143 -14.04 9.75 -2.89
N GLY A 144 -13.52 8.57 -3.26
CA GLY A 144 -14.28 7.32 -3.25
C GLY A 144 -15.34 7.21 -4.36
N VAL A 145 -15.28 8.09 -5.38
CA VAL A 145 -16.23 8.09 -6.49
C VAL A 145 -15.59 7.51 -7.73
N PHE A 146 -15.98 6.32 -8.13
CA PHE A 146 -15.51 5.68 -9.36
C PHE A 146 -16.56 4.72 -9.94
N ASP A 147 -16.37 4.35 -11.21
CA ASP A 147 -17.18 3.34 -11.87
C ASP A 147 -16.65 1.94 -11.49
N PRO A 148 -17.48 1.07 -10.89
CA PRO A 148 -17.08 -0.30 -10.57
C PRO A 148 -16.61 -1.10 -11.80
N ALA A 149 -17.21 -0.87 -12.98
CA ALA A 149 -16.80 -1.53 -14.21
C ALA A 149 -15.41 -1.11 -14.65
N GLU A 150 -15.05 0.16 -14.46
CA GLU A 150 -13.69 0.66 -14.69
C GLU A 150 -12.66 0.04 -13.73
N ALA A 151 -13.01 -0.05 -12.44
CA ALA A 151 -12.15 -0.70 -11.47
C ALA A 151 -11.94 -2.20 -11.82
N GLU A 152 -12.97 -2.89 -12.31
CA GLU A 152 -12.83 -4.29 -12.74
C GLU A 152 -11.90 -4.41 -13.96
N ARG A 153 -12.06 -3.55 -14.96
CA ARG A 153 -11.18 -3.50 -16.13
C ARG A 153 -9.72 -3.26 -15.75
N LEU A 154 -9.48 -2.33 -14.82
CA LEU A 154 -8.15 -2.02 -14.31
C LEU A 154 -7.56 -3.17 -13.48
N TYR A 155 -8.39 -3.89 -12.72
CA TYR A 155 -7.98 -5.08 -12.01
C TYR A 155 -7.37 -6.13 -12.96
N GLU A 156 -8.01 -6.37 -14.11
CA GLU A 156 -7.52 -7.33 -15.11
C GLU A 156 -6.18 -6.91 -15.75
N THR A 157 -5.93 -5.61 -15.86
CA THR A 157 -4.69 -5.07 -16.46
C THR A 157 -3.56 -4.83 -15.45
N THR A 158 -3.84 -4.91 -14.15
CA THR A 158 -2.84 -4.72 -13.10
C THR A 158 -1.93 -5.93 -12.98
N ALA A 159 -0.64 -5.74 -13.12
CA ALA A 159 0.37 -6.77 -12.93
C ALA A 159 0.88 -6.79 -11.48
N VAL A 160 1.11 -7.97 -10.93
CA VAL A 160 1.74 -8.15 -9.61
C VAL A 160 2.81 -9.23 -9.72
N ILE A 161 4.02 -8.90 -9.30
CA ILE A 161 5.16 -9.82 -9.25
C ILE A 161 5.74 -9.86 -7.83
N GLU A 162 6.25 -11.03 -7.42
CA GLU A 162 7.10 -11.14 -6.24
C GLU A 162 8.53 -10.78 -6.66
N VAL A 163 9.12 -9.80 -5.96
CA VAL A 163 10.48 -9.34 -6.22
C VAL A 163 11.41 -10.06 -5.25
N ASN A 164 12.40 -10.75 -5.76
CA ASN A 164 13.47 -11.26 -4.91
C ASN A 164 14.28 -10.08 -4.38
N ALA A 165 14.10 -9.74 -3.11
CA ALA A 165 15.01 -8.83 -2.44
C ALA A 165 16.41 -9.44 -2.56
N ALA A 166 17.35 -8.72 -3.19
CA ALA A 166 18.73 -9.17 -3.23
C ALA A 166 19.17 -9.38 -1.77
N VAL A 167 19.57 -10.60 -1.46
CA VAL A 167 20.17 -10.90 -0.16
C VAL A 167 21.42 -10.03 -0.08
N LYS A 168 21.42 -9.02 0.79
CA LYS A 168 22.64 -8.28 1.12
C LYS A 168 23.48 -9.25 1.97
N ASP A 169 24.55 -9.80 1.35
CA ASP A 169 25.60 -10.55 2.04
C ASP A 169 26.35 -9.67 3.05
#